data_fb6082957eb7b5294b4285394fa505b6
#
_entry.id   fb6082957eb7b5294b4285394fa505b6
#
_cell.length_a   1.000
_cell.length_b   1.000
_cell.length_c   1.000
_cell.angle_alpha   90.00
_cell.angle_beta   90.00
_cell.angle_gamma   90.00
#
_symmetry.space_group_name_H-M   'P 1'
#
loop_
_entity.id
_entity.type
_entity.pdbx_description
1 polymer ?
#
loop_
_entity_poly.entity_id
_entity_poly.type
_entity_poly.pdbx_seq_one_letter_code
_entity_poly.pdbx_strand_id
1 'polypeptide(L)'
;KKKFKRFSLSHGYRAAYSVNSFQTNLERQNTSIDSETGDWLPKTLINNVVLTDEFNPLMRVDFEMQNSFSFLAEMRTSRTLSLSFDNNLLTEINGNEYTLGLGYRFKDVKFVTNIGGEKTRLKGDLNLKADLSLRDNITIIRNLDINNNQITSGQRLMSIKFTADYALSKSLNALFFYDHSFSEFAVSTAFPQTTINTGFTLRYNFGN
;
A
#
# COMPACT_ATOMS: atom_id res chain seq x y z
N LYS A 1 -9.09 9.51 -34.57
CA LYS A 1 -10.03 9.61 -33.42
C LYS A 1 -9.27 9.36 -32.15
N LYS A 2 -9.37 10.26 -31.14
CA LYS A 2 -8.74 10.05 -29.82
C LYS A 2 -9.39 8.85 -29.15
N LYS A 3 -8.60 7.80 -28.83
CA LYS A 3 -9.12 6.60 -28.15
C LYS A 3 -9.22 6.78 -26.63
N PHE A 4 -8.32 7.59 -26.06
CA PHE A 4 -8.26 7.88 -24.63
C PHE A 4 -8.98 9.19 -24.31
N LYS A 5 -9.74 9.18 -23.20
CA LYS A 5 -10.31 10.36 -22.56
C LYS A 5 -9.30 10.99 -21.61
N ARG A 6 -8.60 10.13 -20.86
CA ARG A 6 -7.52 10.48 -19.95
C ARG A 6 -6.44 9.41 -20.02
N PHE A 7 -5.19 9.84 -19.94
CA PHE A 7 -4.03 8.98 -19.78
C PHE A 7 -3.06 9.69 -18.84
N SER A 8 -2.56 8.97 -17.84
CA SER A 8 -1.59 9.46 -16.89
C SER A 8 -0.51 8.41 -16.67
N LEU A 9 0.73 8.86 -16.68
CA LEU A 9 1.89 8.10 -16.25
C LEU A 9 2.55 8.88 -15.13
N SER A 10 2.82 8.25 -14.00
CA SER A 10 3.48 8.89 -12.89
C SER A 10 4.56 8.01 -12.28
N HIS A 11 5.59 8.68 -11.78
CA HIS A 11 6.72 8.13 -11.06
C HIS A 11 7.10 9.11 -9.95
N GLY A 12 7.43 8.60 -8.77
CA GLY A 12 7.83 9.42 -7.64
C GLY A 12 8.91 8.71 -6.83
N TYR A 13 9.94 9.45 -6.45
CA TYR A 13 11.01 8.97 -5.58
C TYR A 13 11.21 9.94 -4.42
N ARG A 14 11.39 9.39 -3.24
CA ARG A 14 11.77 10.12 -2.05
C ARG A 14 12.83 9.33 -1.30
N ALA A 15 13.89 10.02 -0.86
CA ALA A 15 14.85 9.49 0.09
C ALA A 15 14.91 10.40 1.31
N ALA A 16 15.09 9.79 2.47
CA ALA A 16 15.29 10.49 3.73
C ALA A 16 16.44 9.84 4.49
N TYR A 17 17.27 10.66 5.09
CA TYR A 17 18.36 10.24 5.95
C TYR A 17 18.20 10.94 7.29
N SER A 18 18.28 10.17 8.37
CA SER A 18 18.25 10.73 9.72
C SER A 18 19.32 10.10 10.61
N VAL A 19 19.87 10.94 11.45
CA VAL A 19 20.79 10.55 12.51
C VAL A 19 20.05 10.74 13.82
N ASN A 20 19.87 9.66 14.55
CA ASN A 20 19.15 9.68 15.82
C ASN A 20 20.10 9.50 16.98
N SER A 21 19.68 9.99 18.14
CA SER A 21 20.49 9.90 19.38
C SER A 21 21.90 10.49 19.22
N PHE A 22 21.95 11.66 18.55
CA PHE A 22 23.17 12.42 18.42
C PHE A 22 23.48 13.15 19.72
N GLN A 23 24.71 12.99 20.25
CA GLN A 23 25.17 13.70 21.43
C GLN A 23 26.67 14.05 21.36
N THR A 24 27.06 15.08 22.09
CA THR A 24 28.47 15.41 22.23
C THR A 24 29.14 14.39 23.15
N ASN A 25 30.31 13.90 22.76
CA ASN A 25 31.11 13.05 23.61
C ASN A 25 31.74 13.88 24.71
N LEU A 26 31.25 13.75 25.95
CA LEU A 26 31.71 14.52 27.10
C LEU A 26 33.12 14.10 27.55
N GLU A 27 33.51 12.86 27.33
CA GLU A 27 34.86 12.38 27.66
C GLU A 27 35.92 13.12 26.87
N ARG A 28 35.65 13.45 25.63
CA ARG A 28 36.56 14.23 24.78
C ARG A 28 36.81 15.68 25.26
N GLN A 29 36.01 16.19 26.16
CA GLN A 29 36.26 17.55 26.71
C GLN A 29 37.57 17.63 27.53
N ASN A 30 37.98 16.50 28.12
CA ASN A 30 39.16 16.40 28.95
C ASN A 30 40.37 15.80 28.22
N THR A 31 40.16 14.92 27.28
CA THR A 31 41.20 14.23 26.51
C THR A 31 40.73 13.91 25.11
N SER A 32 41.63 13.90 24.14
CA SER A 32 41.35 13.48 22.77
C SER A 32 41.59 12.00 22.54
N ILE A 33 42.18 11.32 23.52
CA ILE A 33 42.59 9.91 23.44
C ILE A 33 41.97 9.17 24.61
N ASP A 34 41.39 8.01 24.33
CA ASP A 34 40.95 7.08 25.34
C ASP A 34 42.13 6.53 26.11
N SER A 35 42.10 6.67 27.43
CA SER A 35 43.20 6.22 28.31
C SER A 35 43.32 4.69 28.40
N GLU A 36 42.30 3.93 28.06
CA GLU A 36 42.29 2.49 28.17
C GLU A 36 42.73 1.82 26.86
N THR A 37 42.19 2.32 25.71
CA THR A 37 42.43 1.73 24.40
C THR A 37 43.54 2.41 23.61
N GLY A 38 43.87 3.68 23.94
CA GLY A 38 44.79 4.49 23.17
C GLY A 38 44.23 5.07 21.87
N ASP A 39 42.93 4.85 21.59
CA ASP A 39 42.28 5.31 20.38
C ASP A 39 41.80 6.77 20.48
N TRP A 40 41.58 7.39 19.32
CA TRP A 40 41.02 8.74 19.28
C TRP A 40 39.53 8.71 19.62
N LEU A 41 39.12 9.47 20.64
CA LEU A 41 37.74 9.66 21.02
C LEU A 41 37.00 10.48 19.97
N PRO A 42 35.88 10.01 19.43
CA PRO A 42 35.07 10.80 18.51
C PRO A 42 34.47 12.02 19.21
N LYS A 43 34.38 13.15 18.50
CA LYS A 43 33.76 14.37 19.02
C LYS A 43 32.27 14.23 19.30
N THR A 44 31.63 13.35 18.56
CA THR A 44 30.20 13.16 18.54
C THR A 44 29.89 11.70 18.60
N LEU A 45 28.97 11.32 19.46
CA LEU A 45 28.41 9.97 19.52
C LEU A 45 27.11 9.92 18.71
N ILE A 46 26.98 8.90 17.89
CA ILE A 46 25.82 8.63 17.05
C ILE A 46 25.40 7.19 17.33
N ASN A 47 24.19 6.98 17.86
CA ASN A 47 23.76 5.65 18.24
C ASN A 47 22.96 4.95 17.13
N ASN A 48 22.27 5.74 16.29
CA ASN A 48 21.44 5.16 15.24
C ASN A 48 21.41 6.07 14.00
N VAL A 49 21.47 5.42 12.85
CA VAL A 49 21.30 6.05 11.54
C VAL A 49 20.20 5.32 10.77
N VAL A 50 19.27 6.09 10.22
CA VAL A 50 18.16 5.55 9.42
C VAL A 50 18.23 6.16 8.04
N LEU A 51 18.19 5.29 7.03
CA LEU A 51 18.00 5.62 5.62
C LEU A 51 16.66 5.02 5.16
N THR A 52 15.82 5.87 4.60
CA THR A 52 14.58 5.43 3.95
C THR A 52 14.60 5.84 2.50
N ASP A 53 14.37 4.92 1.62
CA ASP A 53 14.12 5.16 0.21
C ASP A 53 12.74 4.60 -0.20
N GLU A 54 12.00 5.39 -0.97
CA GLU A 54 10.61 5.11 -1.31
C GLU A 54 10.33 5.53 -2.75
N PHE A 55 9.83 4.59 -3.54
CA PHE A 55 9.23 4.85 -4.84
C PHE A 55 7.70 4.79 -4.69
N ASN A 56 7.06 5.93 -4.66
CA ASN A 56 5.62 6.06 -4.43
C ASN A 56 4.96 7.01 -5.44
N PRO A 57 4.57 6.47 -6.62
CA PRO A 57 4.78 5.09 -7.10
C PRO A 57 6.14 4.90 -7.80
N LEU A 58 6.63 3.66 -7.90
CA LEU A 58 7.73 3.33 -8.82
C LEU A 58 7.27 3.51 -10.28
N MET A 59 6.07 3.02 -10.57
CA MET A 59 5.39 3.25 -11.82
C MET A 59 3.87 3.18 -11.60
N ARG A 60 3.15 4.14 -12.15
CA ARG A 60 1.70 4.12 -12.21
C ARG A 60 1.24 4.50 -13.60
N VAL A 61 0.42 3.66 -14.18
CA VAL A 61 -0.30 3.88 -15.43
C VAL A 61 -1.79 3.92 -15.12
N ASP A 62 -2.43 5.02 -15.45
CA ASP A 62 -3.87 5.24 -15.25
C ASP A 62 -4.45 5.78 -16.54
N PHE A 63 -5.45 5.11 -17.10
CA PHE A 63 -6.15 5.62 -18.25
C PHE A 63 -7.64 5.34 -18.25
N GLU A 64 -8.38 6.21 -18.89
CA GLU A 64 -9.80 6.07 -19.18
C GLU A 64 -10.02 6.19 -20.68
N MET A 65 -10.71 5.24 -21.25
CA MET A 65 -11.05 5.21 -22.68
C MET A 65 -12.39 5.90 -22.94
N GLN A 66 -12.64 6.28 -24.20
CA GLN A 66 -13.91 6.90 -24.61
C GLN A 66 -15.14 6.00 -24.40
N ASN A 67 -14.94 4.69 -24.41
CA ASN A 67 -15.99 3.69 -24.13
C ASN A 67 -16.23 3.44 -22.63
N SER A 68 -15.70 4.34 -21.76
CA SER A 68 -15.85 4.25 -20.30
C SER A 68 -15.10 3.07 -19.64
N PHE A 69 -14.16 2.46 -20.35
CA PHE A 69 -13.22 1.51 -19.75
C PHE A 69 -12.12 2.28 -19.02
N SER A 70 -11.84 1.91 -17.79
CA SER A 70 -10.75 2.45 -16.98
C SER A 70 -9.78 1.34 -16.56
N PHE A 71 -8.52 1.69 -16.53
CA PHE A 71 -7.42 0.81 -16.16
C PHE A 71 -6.46 1.56 -15.25
N LEU A 72 -6.02 0.88 -14.19
CA LEU A 72 -4.99 1.32 -13.28
C LEU A 72 -3.99 0.18 -13.07
N ALA A 73 -2.72 0.46 -13.26
CA ALA A 73 -1.64 -0.42 -12.79
C ALA A 73 -0.64 0.42 -12.02
N GLU A 74 -0.31 -0.01 -10.82
CA GLU A 74 0.59 0.72 -9.93
C GLU A 74 1.52 -0.23 -9.21
N MET A 75 2.78 0.16 -9.11
CA MET A 75 3.80 -0.51 -8.34
C MET A 75 4.45 0.50 -7.40
N ARG A 76 4.52 0.15 -6.12
CA ARG A 76 5.22 0.89 -5.08
C ARG A 76 6.29 0.01 -4.46
N THR A 77 7.39 0.62 -4.06
CA THR A 77 8.43 -0.07 -3.29
C THR A 77 9.02 0.89 -2.27
N SER A 78 9.31 0.36 -1.10
CA SER A 78 9.95 1.11 -0.01
C SER A 78 11.00 0.26 0.66
N ARG A 79 12.07 0.90 1.10
CA ARG A 79 13.12 0.27 1.91
C ARG A 79 13.52 1.21 3.03
N THR A 80 13.60 0.68 4.24
CA THR A 80 14.16 1.38 5.38
C THR A 80 15.30 0.56 5.95
N LEU A 81 16.47 1.20 6.06
CA LEU A 81 17.66 0.66 6.70
C LEU A 81 17.88 1.44 7.99
N SER A 82 17.98 0.73 9.12
CA SER A 82 18.27 1.31 10.42
C SER A 82 19.49 0.62 11.02
N LEU A 83 20.59 1.33 11.12
CA LEU A 83 21.83 0.84 11.70
C LEU A 83 21.96 1.36 13.14
N SER A 84 22.05 0.44 14.09
CA SER A 84 22.36 0.70 15.47
C SER A 84 23.85 0.43 15.70
N PHE A 85 24.59 1.43 16.19
CA PHE A 85 26.01 1.32 16.48
C PHE A 85 26.29 0.67 17.84
N ASP A 86 25.32 0.70 18.77
CA ASP A 86 25.48 0.14 20.11
C ASP A 86 25.59 -1.40 20.13
N ASN A 87 24.97 -2.03 19.14
CA ASN A 87 24.90 -3.49 19.05
C ASN A 87 25.21 -4.05 17.66
N ASN A 88 25.70 -3.22 16.74
CA ASN A 88 26.06 -3.55 15.37
C ASN A 88 24.94 -4.30 14.61
N LEU A 89 23.68 -3.88 14.85
CA LEU A 89 22.51 -4.43 14.19
C LEU A 89 22.04 -3.53 13.08
N LEU A 90 21.91 -4.09 11.89
CA LEU A 90 21.25 -3.46 10.74
C LEU A 90 19.87 -4.06 10.57
N THR A 91 18.83 -3.27 10.81
CA THR A 91 17.44 -3.62 10.51
C THR A 91 17.09 -3.14 9.11
N GLU A 92 16.65 -4.05 8.26
CA GLU A 92 16.18 -3.76 6.91
C GLU A 92 14.69 -4.11 6.80
N ILE A 93 13.88 -3.13 6.42
CA ILE A 93 12.45 -3.30 6.16
C ILE A 93 12.22 -3.04 4.68
N ASN A 94 11.75 -4.05 3.96
CA ASN A 94 11.38 -3.96 2.56
C ASN A 94 9.88 -4.10 2.39
N GLY A 95 9.29 -3.23 1.59
CA GLY A 95 7.87 -3.27 1.23
C GLY A 95 7.68 -3.14 -0.28
N ASN A 96 6.89 -4.05 -0.85
CA ASN A 96 6.47 -3.99 -2.25
C ASN A 96 4.95 -4.05 -2.32
N GLU A 97 4.35 -3.24 -3.17
CA GLU A 97 2.91 -3.24 -3.40
C GLU A 97 2.63 -3.14 -4.89
N TYR A 98 1.78 -4.03 -5.36
CA TYR A 98 1.29 -4.08 -6.73
C TYR A 98 -0.21 -3.91 -6.71
N THR A 99 -0.74 -2.99 -7.48
CA THR A 99 -2.17 -2.75 -7.61
C THR A 99 -2.58 -2.78 -9.07
N LEU A 100 -3.62 -3.54 -9.37
CA LEU A 100 -4.27 -3.59 -10.67
C LEU A 100 -5.74 -3.27 -10.49
N GLY A 101 -6.23 -2.22 -11.17
CA GLY A 101 -7.63 -1.80 -11.14
C GLY A 101 -8.24 -1.83 -12.53
N LEU A 102 -9.43 -2.37 -12.63
CA LEU A 102 -10.24 -2.40 -13.84
C LEU A 102 -11.60 -1.79 -13.55
N GLY A 103 -12.10 -0.97 -14.45
CA GLY A 103 -13.43 -0.41 -14.34
C GLY A 103 -14.13 -0.32 -15.67
N TYR A 104 -15.43 -0.53 -15.66
CA TYR A 104 -16.26 -0.35 -16.83
C TYR A 104 -17.63 0.22 -16.46
N ARG A 105 -18.08 1.22 -17.21
CA ARG A 105 -19.40 1.82 -17.05
C ARG A 105 -20.28 1.47 -18.22
N PHE A 106 -21.30 0.65 -17.97
CA PHE A 106 -22.40 0.40 -18.88
C PHE A 106 -23.42 1.52 -18.75
N LYS A 107 -23.64 2.24 -19.85
CA LYS A 107 -24.62 3.32 -19.86
C LYS A 107 -25.99 2.79 -20.23
N ASP A 108 -27.03 3.40 -19.67
CA ASP A 108 -28.41 3.16 -20.03
C ASP A 108 -28.86 1.69 -19.92
N VAL A 109 -28.33 0.96 -18.95
CA VAL A 109 -28.76 -0.44 -18.68
C VAL A 109 -30.21 -0.42 -18.25
N LYS A 110 -31.00 -1.29 -18.85
CA LYS A 110 -32.44 -1.42 -18.57
C LYS A 110 -32.70 -2.68 -17.79
N PHE A 111 -33.25 -2.56 -16.60
CA PHE A 111 -33.80 -3.66 -15.84
C PHE A 111 -35.32 -3.61 -15.84
N VAL A 112 -35.95 -4.73 -16.01
CA VAL A 112 -37.41 -4.87 -15.86
C VAL A 112 -37.66 -5.60 -14.55
N THR A 113 -38.30 -4.93 -13.64
CA THR A 113 -38.68 -5.51 -12.34
C THR A 113 -40.19 -5.48 -12.18
N ASN A 114 -40.71 -6.43 -11.41
CA ASN A 114 -42.15 -6.53 -11.11
C ASN A 114 -42.35 -6.08 -9.66
N ILE A 115 -42.59 -4.81 -9.46
CA ILE A 115 -42.83 -4.23 -8.13
C ILE A 115 -44.31 -3.93 -8.01
N GLY A 116 -45.00 -4.58 -7.04
CA GLY A 116 -46.40 -4.34 -6.79
C GLY A 116 -47.37 -4.87 -7.89
N GLY A 117 -46.92 -5.84 -8.71
CA GLY A 117 -47.72 -6.39 -9.81
C GLY A 117 -47.58 -5.63 -11.13
N GLU A 118 -46.90 -4.48 -11.15
CA GLU A 118 -46.66 -3.71 -12.37
C GLU A 118 -45.22 -3.91 -12.88
N LYS A 119 -45.04 -4.05 -14.19
CA LYS A 119 -43.73 -4.11 -14.84
C LYS A 119 -43.10 -2.73 -14.91
N THR A 120 -42.22 -2.43 -13.97
CA THR A 120 -41.44 -1.16 -13.96
C THR A 120 -40.11 -1.34 -14.68
N ARG A 121 -39.83 -0.45 -15.62
CA ARG A 121 -38.54 -0.39 -16.33
C ARG A 121 -37.64 0.61 -15.64
N LEU A 122 -36.60 0.11 -14.99
CA LEU A 122 -35.53 0.92 -14.44
C LEU A 122 -34.46 1.12 -15.51
N LYS A 123 -34.01 2.37 -15.70
CA LYS A 123 -32.95 2.74 -16.65
C LYS A 123 -31.90 3.51 -15.89
N GLY A 124 -30.68 3.02 -15.87
CA GLY A 124 -29.57 3.66 -15.17
C GLY A 124 -28.21 3.18 -15.64
N ASP A 125 -27.18 3.79 -15.10
CA ASP A 125 -25.80 3.40 -15.38
C ASP A 125 -25.34 2.33 -14.37
N LEU A 126 -24.67 1.30 -14.86
CA LEU A 126 -24.02 0.28 -14.06
C LEU A 126 -22.51 0.47 -14.11
N ASN A 127 -21.90 0.79 -12.98
CA ASN A 127 -20.46 0.89 -12.84
C ASN A 127 -19.92 -0.38 -12.19
N LEU A 128 -19.05 -1.07 -12.89
CA LEU A 128 -18.31 -2.22 -12.38
C LEU A 128 -16.87 -1.83 -12.13
N LYS A 129 -16.33 -2.22 -10.96
CA LYS A 129 -14.90 -2.06 -10.63
C LYS A 129 -14.38 -3.35 -10.03
N ALA A 130 -13.18 -3.71 -10.41
CA ALA A 130 -12.43 -4.82 -9.85
C ALA A 130 -11.01 -4.34 -9.55
N ASP A 131 -10.57 -4.47 -8.31
CA ASP A 131 -9.23 -4.12 -7.85
C ASP A 131 -8.56 -5.36 -7.26
N LEU A 132 -7.33 -5.60 -7.70
CA LEU A 132 -6.44 -6.61 -7.15
C LEU A 132 -5.24 -5.90 -6.56
N SER A 133 -4.88 -6.19 -5.32
CA SER A 133 -3.63 -5.72 -4.72
C SER A 133 -2.86 -6.87 -4.07
N LEU A 134 -1.55 -6.81 -4.21
CA LEU A 134 -0.59 -7.69 -3.56
C LEU A 134 0.43 -6.82 -2.83
N ARG A 135 0.51 -6.98 -1.52
CA ARG A 135 1.50 -6.32 -0.67
C ARG A 135 2.36 -7.36 -0.01
N ASP A 136 3.66 -7.13 -0.05
CA ASP A 136 4.67 -7.98 0.57
C ASP A 136 5.59 -7.10 1.42
N ASN A 137 5.65 -7.34 2.73
CA ASN A 137 6.52 -6.66 3.66
C ASN A 137 7.40 -7.68 4.35
N ILE A 138 8.68 -7.39 4.47
CA ILE A 138 9.64 -8.24 5.16
C ILE A 138 10.60 -7.40 6.00
N THR A 139 10.89 -7.87 7.21
CA THR A 139 11.88 -7.28 8.11
C THR A 139 13.00 -8.28 8.35
N ILE A 140 14.22 -7.86 8.08
CA ILE A 140 15.43 -8.64 8.25
C ILE A 140 16.32 -7.92 9.26
N ILE A 141 16.79 -8.62 10.28
CA ILE A 141 17.84 -8.11 11.17
C ILE A 141 19.14 -8.81 10.81
N ARG A 142 20.16 -8.01 10.57
CA ARG A 142 21.52 -8.46 10.25
C ARG A 142 22.43 -8.08 11.41
N ASN A 143 23.03 -9.08 12.03
CA ASN A 143 24.12 -8.85 12.99
C ASN A 143 25.42 -8.76 12.21
N LEU A 144 26.05 -7.59 12.24
CA LEU A 144 27.25 -7.30 11.43
C LEU A 144 28.50 -7.95 12.02
N ASP A 145 28.53 -8.23 13.34
CA ASP A 145 29.68 -8.83 14.01
C ASP A 145 29.88 -10.30 13.65
N ILE A 146 28.77 -11.03 13.56
CA ILE A 146 28.79 -12.49 13.33
C ILE A 146 28.24 -12.88 11.94
N ASN A 147 27.95 -11.87 11.10
CA ASN A 147 27.37 -12.04 9.76
C ASN A 147 26.11 -12.95 9.74
N ASN A 148 25.25 -12.78 10.75
CA ASN A 148 24.01 -13.54 10.89
C ASN A 148 22.83 -12.69 10.43
N ASN A 149 22.04 -13.22 9.49
CA ASN A 149 20.87 -12.58 8.92
C ASN A 149 19.62 -13.38 9.31
N GLN A 150 18.67 -12.70 9.95
CA GLN A 150 17.43 -13.33 10.40
C GLN A 150 16.22 -12.54 9.88
N ILE A 151 15.28 -13.25 9.27
CA ILE A 151 13.95 -12.70 9.00
C ILE A 151 13.19 -12.71 10.32
N THR A 152 12.80 -11.54 10.82
CA THR A 152 12.14 -11.39 12.13
C THR A 152 10.65 -11.18 12.01
N SER A 153 10.20 -10.60 10.90
CA SER A 153 8.79 -10.47 10.58
C SER A 153 8.58 -10.36 9.09
N GLY A 154 7.37 -10.59 8.66
CA GLY A 154 6.97 -10.41 7.27
C GLY A 154 5.52 -10.79 7.10
N GLN A 155 4.85 -10.13 6.18
CA GLN A 155 3.46 -10.38 5.84
C GLN A 155 3.26 -10.21 4.35
N ARG A 156 2.60 -11.18 3.74
CA ARG A 156 2.03 -11.07 2.40
C ARG A 156 0.53 -10.89 2.52
N LEU A 157 0.00 -9.84 1.92
CA LEU A 157 -1.42 -9.55 1.87
C LEU A 157 -1.86 -9.49 0.41
N MET A 158 -2.81 -10.34 0.05
CA MET A 158 -3.51 -10.26 -1.23
C MET A 158 -4.95 -9.78 -0.96
N SER A 159 -5.42 -8.84 -1.75
CA SER A 159 -6.79 -8.32 -1.65
C SER A 159 -7.42 -8.24 -3.03
N ILE A 160 -8.63 -8.79 -3.14
CA ILE A 160 -9.48 -8.68 -4.31
C ILE A 160 -10.74 -7.95 -3.90
N LYS A 161 -11.04 -6.84 -4.58
CA LYS A 161 -12.25 -6.05 -4.35
C LYS A 161 -13.05 -5.97 -5.63
N PHE A 162 -14.32 -6.25 -5.53
CA PHE A 162 -15.27 -6.08 -6.63
C PHE A 162 -16.42 -5.22 -6.16
N THR A 163 -16.81 -4.25 -6.98
CA THR A 163 -18.00 -3.42 -6.73
C THR A 163 -18.83 -3.29 -7.99
N ALA A 164 -20.15 -3.37 -7.79
CA ALA A 164 -21.14 -3.09 -8.82
C ALA A 164 -22.12 -2.04 -8.27
N ASP A 165 -22.06 -0.85 -8.83
CA ASP A 165 -22.91 0.30 -8.46
C ASP A 165 -23.90 0.57 -9.57
N TYR A 166 -25.19 0.43 -9.29
CA TYR A 166 -26.27 0.65 -10.23
C TYR A 166 -27.16 1.80 -9.80
N ALA A 167 -27.24 2.84 -10.63
CA ALA A 167 -28.15 3.96 -10.44
C ALA A 167 -29.58 3.55 -10.83
N LEU A 168 -30.38 3.10 -9.86
CA LEU A 168 -31.78 2.71 -10.05
C LEU A 168 -32.68 3.88 -10.45
N SER A 169 -32.41 5.06 -9.87
CA SER A 169 -33.08 6.32 -10.20
C SER A 169 -32.15 7.51 -9.89
N LYS A 170 -32.63 8.75 -10.10
CA LYS A 170 -31.90 9.95 -9.71
C LYS A 170 -31.60 10.01 -8.20
N SER A 171 -32.43 9.37 -7.39
CA SER A 171 -32.34 9.40 -5.92
C SER A 171 -31.99 8.05 -5.30
N LEU A 172 -31.98 6.96 -6.05
CA LEU A 172 -31.79 5.61 -5.52
C LEU A 172 -30.66 4.89 -6.23
N ASN A 173 -29.64 4.50 -5.47
CA ASN A 173 -28.50 3.69 -5.93
C ASN A 173 -28.46 2.36 -5.20
N ALA A 174 -28.12 1.30 -5.92
CA ALA A 174 -27.84 -0.02 -5.39
C ALA A 174 -26.35 -0.33 -5.56
N LEU A 175 -25.69 -0.68 -4.48
CA LEU A 175 -24.29 -1.07 -4.46
C LEU A 175 -24.17 -2.50 -3.98
N PHE A 176 -23.55 -3.34 -4.78
CA PHE A 176 -23.05 -4.64 -4.37
C PHE A 176 -21.52 -4.52 -4.20
N PHE A 177 -20.98 -5.13 -3.14
CA PHE A 177 -19.55 -5.24 -2.94
C PHE A 177 -19.15 -6.64 -2.51
N TYR A 178 -17.95 -7.01 -2.89
CA TYR A 178 -17.27 -8.23 -2.51
C TYR A 178 -15.79 -7.90 -2.26
N ASP A 179 -15.34 -8.13 -1.02
CA ASP A 179 -13.96 -7.97 -0.59
C ASP A 179 -13.44 -9.32 -0.13
N HIS A 180 -12.34 -9.74 -0.71
CA HIS A 180 -11.63 -10.96 -0.31
C HIS A 180 -10.18 -10.58 0.02
N SER A 181 -9.75 -10.85 1.23
CA SER A 181 -8.36 -10.67 1.64
C SER A 181 -7.79 -11.98 2.15
N PHE A 182 -6.56 -12.24 1.74
CA PHE A 182 -5.73 -13.35 2.19
C PHE A 182 -4.44 -12.80 2.76
N SER A 183 -4.07 -13.23 3.97
CA SER A 183 -2.82 -12.83 4.61
C SER A 183 -2.04 -14.04 5.08
N GLU A 184 -0.73 -13.99 4.84
CA GLU A 184 0.24 -14.99 5.25
C GLU A 184 1.42 -14.31 5.91
N PHE A 185 1.96 -14.90 6.98
CA PHE A 185 3.09 -14.36 7.71
C PHE A 185 4.37 -15.15 7.38
N ALA A 186 5.47 -14.45 7.13
CA ALA A 186 6.76 -15.07 6.77
C ALA A 186 7.40 -15.80 7.95
N VAL A 187 7.18 -15.29 9.16
CA VAL A 187 7.73 -15.86 10.41
C VAL A 187 6.60 -15.89 11.44
N SER A 188 5.87 -16.98 11.46
CA SER A 188 4.80 -17.17 12.45
C SER A 188 4.37 -18.62 12.49
N THR A 189 3.92 -19.08 13.64
CA THR A 189 3.17 -20.33 13.81
C THR A 189 1.68 -20.15 13.49
N ALA A 190 1.23 -18.92 13.21
CA ALA A 190 -0.14 -18.65 12.84
C ALA A 190 -0.41 -19.13 11.43
N PHE A 191 -1.57 -19.75 11.24
CA PHE A 191 -2.04 -20.15 9.92
C PHE A 191 -2.37 -18.93 9.05
N PRO A 192 -2.26 -19.05 7.72
CA PRO A 192 -2.76 -18.05 6.80
C PRO A 192 -4.24 -17.74 7.09
N GLN A 193 -4.59 -16.46 6.98
CA GLN A 193 -5.94 -15.98 7.27
C GLN A 193 -6.62 -15.53 5.99
N THR A 194 -7.88 -15.93 5.86
CA THR A 194 -8.75 -15.50 4.77
C THR A 194 -9.96 -14.78 5.35
N THR A 195 -10.25 -13.59 4.82
CA THR A 195 -11.44 -12.83 5.19
C THR A 195 -12.24 -12.53 3.94
N ILE A 196 -13.54 -12.82 3.99
CA ILE A 196 -14.49 -12.50 2.92
C ILE A 196 -15.56 -11.59 3.53
N ASN A 197 -15.74 -10.43 2.92
CA ASN A 197 -16.77 -9.48 3.26
C ASN A 197 -17.58 -9.17 2.00
N THR A 198 -18.87 -9.41 2.04
CA THR A 198 -19.78 -9.16 0.92
C THR A 198 -21.07 -8.54 1.42
N GLY A 199 -21.64 -7.67 0.62
CA GLY A 199 -22.88 -7.02 1.02
C GLY A 199 -23.57 -6.30 -0.13
N PHE A 200 -24.80 -5.90 0.20
CA PHE A 200 -25.64 -5.13 -0.68
C PHE A 200 -26.17 -3.91 0.08
N THR A 201 -26.06 -2.72 -0.52
CA THR A 201 -26.49 -1.46 0.08
C THR A 201 -27.42 -0.74 -0.88
N LEU A 202 -28.58 -0.34 -0.40
CA LEU A 202 -29.45 0.62 -1.06
C LEU A 202 -29.25 2.01 -0.43
N ARG A 203 -28.94 2.99 -1.25
CA ARG A 203 -28.78 4.38 -0.82
C ARG A 203 -29.84 5.23 -1.47
N TYR A 204 -30.69 5.83 -0.65
CA TYR A 204 -31.68 6.80 -1.09
C TYR A 204 -31.24 8.22 -0.69
N ASN A 205 -31.15 9.12 -1.67
CA ASN A 205 -30.85 10.52 -1.46
C ASN A 205 -32.18 11.30 -1.45
N PHE A 206 -32.53 11.83 -0.29
CA PHE A 206 -33.64 12.78 -0.17
C PHE A 206 -33.16 14.11 -0.76
N GLY A 207 -33.29 14.24 -2.07
CA GLY A 207 -32.88 15.46 -2.75
C GLY A 207 -33.78 16.63 -2.41
N ASN A 208 -33.17 17.81 -2.29
CA ASN A 208 -33.88 19.07 -2.36
C ASN A 208 -34.40 19.32 -3.77
#